data_fa5f62aae7cdb00ef347d4d989c9e0b5
#
_entry.id   fa5f62aae7cdb00ef347d4d989c9e0b5
#
_cell.length_a   1.000
_cell.length_b   1.000
_cell.length_c   1.000
_cell.angle_alpha   90.00
_cell.angle_beta   90.00
_cell.angle_gamma   90.00
#
_symmetry.space_group_name_H-M   'P 1'
#
loop_
_entity.id
_entity.type
_entity.pdbx_description
1 polymer ?
#
loop_
_entity_poly.entity_id
_entity_poly.type
_entity_poly.pdbx_seq_one_letter_code
_entity_poly.pdbx_strand_id
1 'polypeptide(L)'
;MMSLTWSVVLLCQFFLYTTVTSKKVCGRPPITDGIDESVLKRVYEAGEEVTLTCERGYLPSTPSPRRISCSGTGDWTSSDLACSPIMCPIPKALQSLAMGRTEAPFKSILNFTCDDGYVMLGFNSSSCLHDGTWDNPPPMCKAVNCPLPRPPVDGRIVHEKNPFTGTNTMYGQGWTYECNSPKAPSYERGSCTADGTVPEPPTCREVSCPIPTSIPNGVITFAVMKEHRYKETVKYACNEHYVMEGEPDIRCTNTGNWSAKPICKAPCQVAIKRGRIFYNAKKIWIEDFKPNRVLHKEVVVFYCKNKPEKCGYPVASVCNDGILPLPECFEEPGKIEYNLKAKTLPSEIPMCAVPPPAATTATRTVQ
;
A
#
# COMPACT_ATOMS: atom_id res chain seq x y z
N MET A 1 -88.48 51.46 46.13
CA MET A 1 -87.85 50.18 45.72
C MET A 1 -86.92 50.41 44.56
N MET A 2 -85.76 51.01 44.78
CA MET A 2 -84.62 51.09 43.81
C MET A 2 -83.45 51.71 44.56
N SER A 3 -82.70 50.97 45.32
CA SER A 3 -81.41 51.41 45.86
C SER A 3 -80.54 50.34 46.47
N LEU A 4 -80.59 49.10 45.99
CA LEU A 4 -79.75 47.98 46.53
C LEU A 4 -78.99 47.21 45.49
N THR A 5 -79.04 47.54 44.18
CA THR A 5 -78.37 46.77 43.11
C THR A 5 -77.08 47.35 42.59
N TRP A 6 -76.70 48.60 43.01
CA TRP A 6 -75.44 49.25 42.48
C TRP A 6 -74.24 49.05 43.40
N SER A 7 -74.42 48.65 44.65
CA SER A 7 -73.24 48.46 45.56
C SER A 7 -72.59 47.05 45.40
N VAL A 8 -73.32 46.09 44.91
CA VAL A 8 -72.70 44.70 44.71
C VAL A 8 -71.91 44.60 43.48
N VAL A 9 -72.22 45.40 42.44
CA VAL A 9 -71.48 45.33 41.14
C VAL A 9 -70.10 46.07 41.27
N LEU A 10 -69.94 47.06 42.12
CA LEU A 10 -68.67 47.80 42.35
C LEU A 10 -67.70 47.02 43.26
N LEU A 11 -68.17 46.15 44.12
CA LEU A 11 -67.31 45.26 44.93
C LEU A 11 -66.79 44.08 44.19
N CYS A 12 -67.46 43.56 43.12
CA CYS A 12 -66.95 42.51 42.28
C CYS A 12 -65.90 42.96 41.28
N GLN A 13 -65.79 44.28 40.96
CA GLN A 13 -64.80 44.76 40.01
C GLN A 13 -63.43 45.08 40.68
N PHE A 14 -63.38 45.16 42.02
CA PHE A 14 -62.11 45.36 42.72
C PHE A 14 -61.33 44.13 43.09
N PHE A 15 -61.91 42.89 42.88
CA PHE A 15 -61.25 41.65 43.23
C PHE A 15 -60.65 40.89 42.00
N LEU A 16 -60.69 41.47 40.82
CA LEU A 16 -60.24 40.80 39.58
C LEU A 16 -58.91 41.32 39.03
N TYR A 17 -58.16 42.14 39.75
CA TYR A 17 -56.80 42.49 39.39
C TYR A 17 -55.78 41.98 40.41
N THR A 18 -55.84 40.71 40.78
CA THR A 18 -54.63 40.03 41.20
C THR A 18 -53.86 39.73 39.94
N THR A 19 -52.94 40.58 39.61
CA THR A 19 -51.91 40.23 38.62
C THR A 19 -51.21 39.02 39.15
N VAL A 20 -51.55 37.85 38.59
CA VAL A 20 -50.72 36.65 38.68
C VAL A 20 -49.43 36.99 37.96
N THR A 21 -48.46 37.55 38.68
CA THR A 21 -47.08 37.61 38.20
C THR A 21 -46.60 36.18 38.12
N SER A 22 -46.72 35.59 36.94
CA SER A 22 -46.14 34.28 36.64
C SER A 22 -44.62 34.46 36.89
N LYS A 23 -44.15 33.94 38.04
CA LYS A 23 -42.73 33.84 38.28
C LYS A 23 -42.12 33.04 37.12
N LYS A 24 -41.40 33.69 36.26
CA LYS A 24 -40.64 32.99 35.21
C LYS A 24 -39.57 32.13 35.87
N VAL A 25 -39.47 30.88 35.44
CA VAL A 25 -38.46 29.94 35.90
C VAL A 25 -37.51 29.60 34.76
N CYS A 26 -36.27 29.30 35.06
CA CYS A 26 -35.31 28.81 34.07
C CYS A 26 -35.37 27.28 34.00
N GLY A 27 -35.29 26.74 32.82
CA GLY A 27 -35.03 25.32 32.61
C GLY A 27 -33.59 24.95 32.97
N ARG A 28 -33.16 23.78 32.59
CA ARG A 28 -31.77 23.33 32.75
C ARG A 28 -30.80 24.31 32.07
N PRO A 29 -29.67 24.69 32.70
CA PRO A 29 -28.69 25.57 32.07
C PRO A 29 -28.19 25.03 30.74
N PRO A 30 -27.88 25.88 29.74
CA PRO A 30 -27.16 25.46 28.55
C PRO A 30 -25.75 25.04 28.96
N ILE A 31 -25.38 23.81 28.65
CA ILE A 31 -24.09 23.21 29.02
C ILE A 31 -23.35 22.75 27.76
N THR A 32 -22.02 22.81 27.85
CA THR A 32 -21.11 22.24 26.85
C THR A 32 -20.55 20.89 27.33
N ASP A 33 -19.98 20.14 26.43
CA ASP A 33 -19.38 18.84 26.76
C ASP A 33 -18.36 18.94 27.90
N GLY A 34 -18.37 17.96 28.79
CA GLY A 34 -17.45 17.88 29.92
C GLY A 34 -17.86 18.65 31.17
N ILE A 35 -19.07 19.26 31.20
CA ILE A 35 -19.65 19.86 32.42
C ILE A 35 -20.36 18.77 33.23
N ASP A 36 -20.15 18.78 34.56
CA ASP A 36 -20.81 17.85 35.47
C ASP A 36 -22.31 18.14 35.58
N GLU A 37 -23.11 17.25 35.05
CA GLU A 37 -24.56 17.35 35.05
C GLU A 37 -25.21 16.79 36.31
N SER A 38 -24.49 16.08 37.14
CA SER A 38 -25.04 15.33 38.28
C SER A 38 -25.70 16.22 39.36
N VAL A 39 -25.21 17.47 39.46
CA VAL A 39 -25.70 18.45 40.45
C VAL A 39 -26.77 19.39 39.89
N LEU A 40 -27.12 19.28 38.61
CA LEU A 40 -28.06 20.19 37.95
C LEU A 40 -29.52 19.78 38.12
N LYS A 41 -30.35 20.69 38.61
CA LYS A 41 -31.81 20.53 38.69
C LYS A 41 -32.44 20.73 37.31
N ARG A 42 -33.68 20.31 37.16
CA ARG A 42 -34.47 20.49 35.93
C ARG A 42 -35.09 21.87 35.80
N VAL A 43 -35.37 22.55 36.95
CA VAL A 43 -36.02 23.86 37.01
C VAL A 43 -35.41 24.66 38.14
N TYR A 44 -35.23 25.94 37.91
CA TYR A 44 -34.66 26.90 38.84
C TYR A 44 -35.56 28.12 38.93
N GLU A 45 -35.66 28.72 40.15
CA GLU A 45 -36.41 29.97 40.37
C GLU A 45 -35.58 31.18 39.95
N ALA A 46 -36.27 32.30 39.63
CA ALA A 46 -35.59 33.54 39.32
C ALA A 46 -34.73 34.00 40.51
N GLY A 47 -33.48 34.30 40.26
CA GLY A 47 -32.45 34.65 41.24
C GLY A 47 -31.65 33.50 41.81
N GLU A 48 -32.03 32.24 41.48
CA GLU A 48 -31.24 31.05 41.88
C GLU A 48 -29.94 30.97 41.13
N GLU A 49 -28.84 30.70 41.85
CA GLU A 49 -27.50 30.56 41.28
C GLU A 49 -27.04 29.11 41.21
N VAL A 50 -26.28 28.81 40.17
CA VAL A 50 -25.65 27.50 39.96
C VAL A 50 -24.18 27.67 39.71
N THR A 51 -23.36 26.86 40.37
CA THR A 51 -21.93 26.76 40.10
C THR A 51 -21.70 25.60 39.18
N LEU A 52 -21.20 25.84 37.96
CA LEU A 52 -20.81 24.83 37.01
C LEU A 52 -19.40 24.31 37.32
N THR A 53 -19.21 23.02 37.23
CA THR A 53 -17.90 22.34 37.41
C THR A 53 -17.65 21.39 36.26
N CYS A 54 -16.38 21.15 35.93
CA CYS A 54 -16.04 20.12 34.92
C CYS A 54 -16.18 18.72 35.52
N GLU A 55 -16.62 17.78 34.72
CA GLU A 55 -16.61 16.35 35.06
C GLU A 55 -15.19 15.87 35.39
N ARG A 56 -15.10 14.76 36.13
CA ARG A 56 -13.82 14.09 36.38
C ARG A 56 -13.18 13.68 35.08
N GLY A 57 -11.93 14.09 34.86
CA GLY A 57 -11.20 13.87 33.59
C GLY A 57 -11.26 15.06 32.64
N TYR A 58 -11.88 16.16 33.06
CA TYR A 58 -11.91 17.43 32.31
C TYR A 58 -11.38 18.57 33.18
N LEU A 59 -10.73 19.51 32.55
CA LEU A 59 -10.21 20.74 33.19
C LEU A 59 -10.83 22.00 32.54
N PRO A 60 -11.05 23.06 33.31
CA PRO A 60 -11.52 24.33 32.74
C PRO A 60 -10.46 24.92 31.81
N SER A 61 -10.86 25.21 30.58
CA SER A 61 -9.95 25.76 29.55
C SER A 61 -9.68 27.25 29.75
N THR A 62 -10.58 27.95 30.43
CA THR A 62 -10.47 29.38 30.71
C THR A 62 -10.80 29.66 32.18
N PRO A 63 -10.17 30.67 32.80
CA PRO A 63 -10.55 31.16 34.13
C PRO A 63 -11.83 31.98 34.02
N SER A 64 -12.97 31.41 33.69
CA SER A 64 -14.26 32.05 33.52
C SER A 64 -15.09 31.98 34.79
N PRO A 65 -16.09 32.89 34.98
CA PRO A 65 -17.03 32.76 36.09
C PRO A 65 -17.77 31.42 35.97
N ARG A 66 -17.59 30.59 36.96
CA ARG A 66 -18.25 29.26 37.04
C ARG A 66 -19.67 29.34 37.56
N ARG A 67 -20.11 30.56 37.97
CA ARG A 67 -21.42 30.79 38.59
C ARG A 67 -22.34 31.51 37.60
N ILE A 68 -23.50 30.93 37.36
CA ILE A 68 -24.54 31.49 36.53
C ILE A 68 -25.81 31.64 37.34
N SER A 69 -26.64 32.64 37.03
CA SER A 69 -27.89 32.90 37.70
C SER A 69 -29.08 32.90 36.75
N CYS A 70 -30.22 32.43 37.24
CA CYS A 70 -31.49 32.53 36.54
C CYS A 70 -32.02 33.97 36.61
N SER A 71 -32.19 34.64 35.48
CA SER A 71 -32.74 36.00 35.41
C SER A 71 -34.24 36.02 35.63
N GLY A 72 -34.80 37.19 35.98
CA GLY A 72 -36.23 37.41 36.09
C GLY A 72 -37.00 37.24 34.76
N THR A 73 -36.29 37.18 33.63
CA THR A 73 -36.86 36.92 32.29
C THR A 73 -36.98 35.46 31.96
N GLY A 74 -36.43 34.55 32.79
CA GLY A 74 -36.42 33.10 32.57
C GLY A 74 -35.20 32.65 31.77
N ASP A 75 -34.18 33.50 31.60
CA ASP A 75 -32.96 33.19 30.86
C ASP A 75 -31.77 33.08 31.82
N TRP A 76 -30.77 32.28 31.42
CA TRP A 76 -29.53 32.14 32.17
C TRP A 76 -28.57 33.29 31.85
N THR A 77 -27.80 33.74 32.84
CA THR A 77 -26.62 34.57 32.56
C THR A 77 -25.61 33.73 31.77
N SER A 78 -24.87 34.39 30.85
CA SER A 78 -23.88 33.66 30.03
C SER A 78 -22.76 33.09 30.89
N SER A 79 -22.37 31.85 30.57
CA SER A 79 -21.15 31.22 31.10
C SER A 79 -20.22 30.92 29.97
N ASP A 80 -18.97 31.36 30.09
CA ASP A 80 -17.90 31.03 29.16
C ASP A 80 -17.09 29.77 29.63
N LEU A 81 -17.63 29.02 30.59
CA LEU A 81 -16.97 27.81 31.07
C LEU A 81 -16.93 26.77 29.96
N ALA A 82 -15.74 26.48 29.45
CA ALA A 82 -15.43 25.39 28.57
C ALA A 82 -14.56 24.35 29.31
N CYS A 83 -14.93 23.10 29.23
CA CYS A 83 -14.20 21.98 29.83
C CYS A 83 -13.47 21.22 28.76
N SER A 84 -12.15 21.12 28.86
CA SER A 84 -11.31 20.33 27.94
C SER A 84 -10.88 19.03 28.58
N PRO A 85 -10.85 17.91 27.84
CA PRO A 85 -10.41 16.63 28.38
C PRO A 85 -8.94 16.69 28.80
N ILE A 86 -8.61 16.02 29.89
CA ILE A 86 -7.22 15.79 30.29
C ILE A 86 -6.52 14.98 29.21
N MET A 87 -5.28 15.34 28.88
CA MET A 87 -4.50 14.69 27.83
C MET A 87 -3.50 13.70 28.45
N CYS A 88 -3.52 12.44 27.95
CA CYS A 88 -2.53 11.43 28.30
C CYS A 88 -1.35 11.46 27.32
N PRO A 89 -0.10 11.54 27.78
CA PRO A 89 1.06 11.52 26.90
C PRO A 89 1.20 10.15 26.24
N ILE A 90 1.37 10.13 24.92
CA ILE A 90 1.61 8.88 24.17
C ILE A 90 3.10 8.54 24.27
N PRO A 91 3.46 7.32 24.74
CA PRO A 91 4.86 6.89 24.82
C PRO A 91 5.58 7.07 23.47
N LYS A 92 6.83 7.56 23.49
CA LYS A 92 7.62 7.86 22.27
C LYS A 92 7.69 6.69 21.30
N ALA A 93 7.79 5.47 21.82
CA ALA A 93 7.83 4.23 21.02
C ALA A 93 6.54 3.99 20.20
N LEU A 94 5.43 4.60 20.58
CA LEU A 94 4.12 4.44 19.93
C LEU A 94 3.70 5.66 19.09
N GLN A 95 4.46 6.76 19.13
CA GLN A 95 4.10 7.99 18.42
C GLN A 95 4.06 7.83 16.89
N SER A 96 4.89 6.95 16.34
CA SER A 96 4.87 6.61 14.91
C SER A 96 3.56 5.92 14.50
N LEU A 97 3.02 5.04 15.35
CA LEU A 97 1.74 4.37 15.14
C LEU A 97 0.55 5.32 15.34
N ALA A 98 0.71 6.35 16.17
CA ALA A 98 -0.29 7.38 16.45
C ALA A 98 -0.27 8.55 15.45
N MET A 99 0.25 8.36 14.23
CA MET A 99 0.38 9.40 13.19
C MET A 99 1.10 10.68 13.67
N GLY A 100 2.11 10.53 14.53
CA GLY A 100 2.88 11.65 15.08
C GLY A 100 2.19 12.42 16.20
N ARG A 101 1.03 11.98 16.71
CA ARG A 101 0.40 12.57 17.88
C ARG A 101 1.24 12.27 19.12
N THR A 102 1.40 13.29 19.98
CA THR A 102 2.15 13.17 21.23
C THR A 102 1.25 12.92 22.44
N GLU A 103 -0.05 13.18 22.31
CA GLU A 103 -1.04 13.09 23.38
C GLU A 103 -2.39 12.60 22.85
N ALA A 104 -3.17 12.00 23.73
CA ALA A 104 -4.54 11.57 23.45
C ALA A 104 -5.50 12.02 24.57
N PRO A 105 -6.74 12.44 24.26
CA PRO A 105 -7.67 12.93 25.26
C PRO A 105 -8.20 11.82 26.18
N PHE A 106 -8.66 12.19 27.35
CA PHE A 106 -9.37 11.31 28.30
C PHE A 106 -10.42 10.45 27.61
N LYS A 107 -10.59 9.22 28.06
CA LYS A 107 -11.43 8.17 27.46
C LYS A 107 -10.91 7.59 26.12
N SER A 108 -9.81 8.11 25.57
CA SER A 108 -9.18 7.48 24.39
C SER A 108 -8.64 6.08 24.72
N ILE A 109 -8.77 5.17 23.77
CA ILE A 109 -8.25 3.80 23.87
C ILE A 109 -7.16 3.61 22.82
N LEU A 110 -5.97 3.16 23.24
CA LEU A 110 -4.92 2.66 22.37
C LEU A 110 -5.04 1.14 22.29
N ASN A 111 -5.14 0.61 21.07
CA ASN A 111 -5.11 -0.84 20.82
C ASN A 111 -3.72 -1.22 20.32
N PHE A 112 -3.19 -2.33 20.83
CA PHE A 112 -1.87 -2.84 20.53
C PHE A 112 -1.98 -4.13 19.73
N THR A 113 -1.14 -4.27 18.71
CA THR A 113 -0.97 -5.50 17.94
C THR A 113 0.51 -5.75 17.76
N CYS A 114 0.94 -7.01 17.81
CA CYS A 114 2.28 -7.39 17.42
C CYS A 114 2.27 -7.84 15.97
N ASP A 115 3.40 -7.66 15.28
CA ASP A 115 3.61 -8.18 13.94
C ASP A 115 3.56 -9.72 13.93
N ASP A 116 3.33 -10.30 12.75
CA ASP A 116 3.32 -11.76 12.58
C ASP A 116 4.61 -12.39 13.12
N GLY A 117 4.46 -13.49 13.84
CA GLY A 117 5.57 -14.18 14.48
C GLY A 117 6.05 -13.61 15.81
N TYR A 118 5.30 -12.68 16.37
CA TYR A 118 5.52 -12.20 17.72
C TYR A 118 4.30 -12.45 18.61
N VAL A 119 4.56 -12.86 19.83
CA VAL A 119 3.54 -13.03 20.89
C VAL A 119 3.52 -11.80 21.77
N MET A 120 2.34 -11.28 22.01
CA MET A 120 2.13 -10.14 22.88
C MET A 120 2.24 -10.57 24.36
N LEU A 121 3.10 -9.91 25.11
CA LEU A 121 3.22 -10.02 26.55
C LEU A 121 2.70 -8.72 27.18
N GLY A 122 1.53 -8.78 27.81
CA GLY A 122 0.84 -7.62 28.38
C GLY A 122 -0.59 -7.49 27.87
N PHE A 123 -1.15 -6.30 28.03
CA PHE A 123 -2.51 -5.98 27.62
C PHE A 123 -2.56 -5.54 26.17
N ASN A 124 -3.61 -5.93 25.47
CA ASN A 124 -3.82 -5.55 24.07
C ASN A 124 -4.43 -4.16 23.87
N SER A 125 -4.78 -3.48 24.98
CA SER A 125 -5.30 -2.12 24.93
C SER A 125 -4.94 -1.35 26.21
N SER A 126 -4.94 -0.03 26.12
CA SER A 126 -4.77 0.87 27.24
C SER A 126 -5.67 2.09 27.07
N SER A 127 -6.32 2.50 28.17
CA SER A 127 -7.27 3.62 28.21
C SER A 127 -6.66 4.81 28.94
N CYS A 128 -6.88 6.00 28.40
CA CYS A 128 -6.49 7.25 29.03
C CYS A 128 -7.41 7.54 30.22
N LEU A 129 -6.84 7.59 31.43
CA LEU A 129 -7.56 7.83 32.66
C LEU A 129 -7.77 9.32 32.95
N HIS A 130 -8.65 9.60 33.90
CA HIS A 130 -9.05 10.93 34.33
C HIS A 130 -7.93 11.77 34.98
N ASP A 131 -6.81 11.15 35.35
CA ASP A 131 -5.63 11.79 35.94
C ASP A 131 -4.51 12.05 34.94
N GLY A 132 -4.74 11.74 33.64
CA GLY A 132 -3.74 11.92 32.58
C GLY A 132 -2.75 10.74 32.45
N THR A 133 -3.03 9.62 33.09
CA THR A 133 -2.21 8.41 32.99
C THR A 133 -2.90 7.33 32.14
N TRP A 134 -2.14 6.34 31.72
CA TRP A 134 -2.66 5.15 31.04
C TRP A 134 -2.91 4.03 32.07
N ASP A 135 -4.04 3.30 31.93
CA ASP A 135 -4.40 2.19 32.82
C ASP A 135 -3.44 1.00 32.71
N ASN A 136 -2.88 0.79 31.51
CA ASN A 136 -1.95 -0.30 31.26
C ASN A 136 -0.69 0.19 30.55
N PRO A 137 0.51 -0.35 30.88
CA PRO A 137 1.71 -0.06 30.13
C PRO A 137 1.64 -0.69 28.73
N PRO A 138 2.41 -0.18 27.74
CA PRO A 138 2.54 -0.80 26.44
C PRO A 138 3.02 -2.25 26.56
N PRO A 139 2.46 -3.20 25.79
CA PRO A 139 2.89 -4.59 25.80
C PRO A 139 4.27 -4.75 25.17
N MET A 140 4.92 -5.86 25.47
CA MET A 140 6.15 -6.28 24.82
C MET A 140 5.84 -7.34 23.77
N CYS A 141 6.32 -7.15 22.53
CA CYS A 141 6.25 -8.17 21.48
C CYS A 141 7.50 -9.06 21.53
N LYS A 142 7.32 -10.34 21.90
CA LYS A 142 8.39 -11.32 21.96
C LYS A 142 8.34 -12.23 20.73
N ALA A 143 9.47 -12.41 20.04
CA ALA A 143 9.55 -13.30 18.89
C ALA A 143 9.17 -14.74 19.26
N VAL A 144 8.42 -15.39 18.39
CA VAL A 144 8.04 -16.79 18.52
C VAL A 144 9.27 -17.67 18.34
N ASN A 145 9.41 -18.65 19.20
CA ASN A 145 10.46 -19.68 19.13
C ASN A 145 9.82 -21.02 18.73
N CYS A 146 10.44 -21.72 17.79
CA CYS A 146 10.07 -23.06 17.38
C CYS A 146 11.09 -24.10 17.90
N PRO A 147 10.69 -25.37 18.05
CA PRO A 147 11.64 -26.45 18.29
C PRO A 147 12.59 -26.60 17.08
N LEU A 148 13.74 -27.24 17.30
CA LEU A 148 14.64 -27.55 16.18
C LEU A 148 13.96 -28.50 15.20
N PRO A 149 14.10 -28.26 13.87
CA PRO A 149 13.58 -29.16 12.85
C PRO A 149 14.32 -30.52 12.90
N ARG A 150 13.61 -31.58 12.58
CA ARG A 150 14.19 -32.91 12.47
C ARG A 150 14.68 -33.17 11.04
N PRO A 151 15.83 -33.82 10.83
CA PRO A 151 16.25 -34.24 9.51
C PRO A 151 15.32 -35.32 8.95
N PRO A 152 15.14 -35.40 7.61
CA PRO A 152 14.41 -36.49 6.99
C PRO A 152 15.16 -37.80 7.12
N VAL A 153 14.45 -38.91 7.05
CA VAL A 153 15.07 -40.25 6.91
C VAL A 153 15.82 -40.31 5.58
N ASP A 154 17.06 -40.73 5.60
CA ASP A 154 17.97 -40.71 4.43
C ASP A 154 18.32 -39.29 3.93
N GLY A 155 18.41 -38.30 4.82
CA GLY A 155 18.77 -36.95 4.44
C GLY A 155 19.35 -36.12 5.56
N ARG A 156 19.52 -34.84 5.30
CA ARG A 156 20.07 -33.87 6.24
C ARG A 156 19.38 -32.49 6.08
N ILE A 157 19.61 -31.65 7.07
CA ILE A 157 19.22 -30.22 7.03
C ILE A 157 20.44 -29.41 6.61
N VAL A 158 20.23 -28.47 5.69
CA VAL A 158 21.22 -27.50 5.23
C VAL A 158 20.72 -26.09 5.61
N HIS A 159 21.57 -25.32 6.25
CA HIS A 159 21.25 -23.96 6.69
C HIS A 159 21.58 -22.96 5.58
N GLU A 160 20.69 -22.01 5.31
CA GLU A 160 20.90 -21.01 4.26
C GLU A 160 21.94 -19.95 4.65
N LYS A 161 22.01 -19.54 5.91
CA LYS A 161 22.89 -18.44 6.36
C LYS A 161 23.59 -18.65 7.70
N ASN A 162 22.94 -19.25 8.68
CA ASN A 162 23.51 -19.49 10.01
C ASN A 162 23.10 -20.87 10.53
N PRO A 163 24.05 -21.67 11.08
CA PRO A 163 23.69 -22.89 11.76
C PRO A 163 22.81 -22.58 12.98
N PHE A 164 21.97 -23.51 13.39
CA PHE A 164 21.20 -23.37 14.62
C PHE A 164 22.14 -23.25 15.81
N THR A 165 22.09 -22.10 16.48
CA THR A 165 22.84 -21.88 17.73
C THR A 165 21.85 -22.02 18.89
N GLY A 166 21.87 -23.16 19.57
CA GLY A 166 21.00 -23.41 20.72
C GLY A 166 19.97 -24.52 20.48
N THR A 167 18.94 -24.56 21.32
CA THR A 167 17.92 -25.61 21.38
C THR A 167 16.64 -25.27 20.57
N ASN A 168 16.55 -24.05 20.06
CA ASN A 168 15.36 -23.53 19.38
C ASN A 168 15.75 -22.73 18.12
N THR A 169 14.81 -22.61 17.19
CA THR A 169 14.87 -21.72 16.04
C THR A 169 13.87 -20.57 16.20
N MET A 170 14.10 -19.44 15.54
CA MET A 170 13.24 -18.25 15.64
C MET A 170 12.28 -18.15 14.43
N TYR A 171 11.16 -17.48 14.64
CA TYR A 171 10.23 -17.14 13.55
C TYR A 171 10.95 -16.59 12.32
N GLY A 172 10.56 -17.09 11.14
CA GLY A 172 11.15 -16.69 9.86
C GLY A 172 12.53 -17.28 9.56
N GLN A 173 13.17 -17.98 10.52
CA GLN A 173 14.40 -18.73 10.25
C GLN A 173 14.07 -19.94 9.38
N GLY A 174 14.66 -19.98 8.17
CA GLY A 174 14.46 -21.04 7.18
C GLY A 174 15.66 -22.00 7.08
N TRP A 175 15.39 -23.17 6.55
CA TRP A 175 16.37 -24.20 6.23
C TRP A 175 15.93 -24.98 4.98
N THR A 176 16.88 -25.70 4.39
CA THR A 176 16.63 -26.58 3.26
C THR A 176 16.85 -28.03 3.67
N TYR A 177 15.97 -28.92 3.22
CA TYR A 177 16.12 -30.37 3.37
C TYR A 177 16.84 -30.94 2.15
N GLU A 178 17.83 -31.77 2.40
CA GLU A 178 18.52 -32.54 1.35
C GLU A 178 18.41 -34.02 1.65
N CYS A 179 17.97 -34.78 0.64
CA CYS A 179 18.01 -36.26 0.66
C CYS A 179 19.34 -36.79 0.11
N ASN A 180 19.75 -37.95 0.59
CA ASN A 180 20.89 -38.69 0.02
C ASN A 180 20.59 -39.05 -1.43
N SER A 181 21.56 -38.78 -2.34
CA SER A 181 21.43 -39.15 -3.75
C SER A 181 21.17 -40.65 -3.93
N PRO A 182 20.27 -41.05 -4.86
CA PRO A 182 19.57 -40.24 -5.88
C PRO A 182 18.18 -39.71 -5.46
N LYS A 183 17.84 -39.72 -4.19
CA LYS A 183 16.52 -39.37 -3.69
C LYS A 183 16.29 -37.84 -3.65
N ALA A 184 15.04 -37.46 -3.81
CA ALA A 184 14.56 -36.09 -3.69
C ALA A 184 13.60 -35.94 -2.49
N PRO A 185 13.62 -34.80 -1.77
CA PRO A 185 12.66 -34.55 -0.72
C PRO A 185 11.29 -34.19 -1.32
N SER A 186 10.21 -34.61 -0.65
CA SER A 186 8.85 -34.28 -1.09
C SER A 186 8.60 -32.75 -1.10
N TYR A 187 9.30 -32.01 -0.28
CA TYR A 187 9.42 -30.53 -0.30
C TYR A 187 10.82 -30.13 0.21
N GLU A 188 11.34 -29.01 -0.28
CA GLU A 188 12.74 -28.63 -0.08
C GLU A 188 12.99 -27.70 1.10
N ARG A 189 12.03 -26.81 1.42
CA ARG A 189 12.21 -25.74 2.40
C ARG A 189 11.28 -25.87 3.56
N GLY A 190 11.81 -25.60 4.75
CA GLY A 190 11.06 -25.42 5.98
C GLY A 190 11.40 -24.10 6.65
N SER A 191 10.52 -23.61 7.51
CA SER A 191 10.75 -22.45 8.34
C SER A 191 9.95 -22.53 9.63
N CYS A 192 10.40 -21.81 10.65
CA CYS A 192 9.62 -21.60 11.87
C CYS A 192 8.44 -20.69 11.57
N THR A 193 7.23 -21.16 11.84
CA THR A 193 5.98 -20.45 11.56
C THR A 193 5.53 -19.57 12.72
N ALA A 194 4.59 -18.65 12.48
CA ALA A 194 4.13 -17.67 13.46
C ALA A 194 3.42 -18.29 14.68
N ASP A 195 2.92 -19.51 14.55
CA ASP A 195 2.29 -20.28 15.63
C ASP A 195 3.27 -21.08 16.50
N GLY A 196 4.59 -20.97 16.23
CA GLY A 196 5.63 -21.66 16.99
C GLY A 196 5.83 -23.12 16.58
N THR A 197 5.37 -23.52 15.40
CA THR A 197 5.56 -24.88 14.87
C THR A 197 6.63 -24.95 13.79
N VAL A 198 7.11 -26.16 13.53
CA VAL A 198 7.97 -26.50 12.40
C VAL A 198 7.29 -27.59 11.57
N PRO A 199 7.45 -27.58 10.25
CA PRO A 199 6.88 -28.65 9.41
C PRO A 199 7.52 -30.01 9.75
N GLU A 200 6.74 -31.08 9.59
CA GLU A 200 7.27 -32.43 9.69
C GLU A 200 8.33 -32.67 8.62
N PRO A 201 9.38 -33.48 8.88
CA PRO A 201 10.43 -33.71 7.89
C PRO A 201 9.86 -34.35 6.59
N PRO A 202 10.35 -33.90 5.40
CA PRO A 202 9.89 -34.44 4.13
C PRO A 202 10.31 -35.91 3.96
N THR A 203 9.55 -36.67 3.14
CA THR A 203 9.93 -38.00 2.73
C THR A 203 10.94 -37.97 1.57
N CYS A 204 11.98 -38.77 1.65
CA CYS A 204 12.98 -38.94 0.59
C CYS A 204 12.57 -40.04 -0.37
N ARG A 205 12.34 -39.72 -1.66
CA ARG A 205 11.94 -40.67 -2.71
C ARG A 205 12.79 -40.54 -3.96
N GLU A 206 12.90 -41.61 -4.73
CA GLU A 206 13.54 -41.56 -6.03
C GLU A 206 12.67 -40.79 -7.02
N VAL A 207 13.31 -39.87 -7.79
CA VAL A 207 12.64 -39.01 -8.76
C VAL A 207 13.48 -38.98 -10.02
N SER A 208 12.82 -39.16 -11.19
CA SER A 208 13.40 -38.95 -12.52
C SER A 208 12.53 -37.98 -13.33
N CYS A 209 13.16 -37.20 -14.18
CA CYS A 209 12.52 -36.34 -15.16
C CYS A 209 12.61 -36.98 -16.55
N PRO A 210 11.56 -36.84 -17.39
CA PRO A 210 11.55 -37.39 -18.72
C PRO A 210 12.64 -36.75 -19.60
N ILE A 211 12.91 -37.40 -20.73
CA ILE A 211 13.86 -36.92 -21.74
C ILE A 211 13.51 -35.48 -22.12
N PRO A 212 14.48 -34.54 -22.05
CA PRO A 212 14.22 -33.15 -22.35
C PRO A 212 13.85 -32.94 -23.82
N THR A 213 12.84 -32.11 -24.08
CA THR A 213 12.38 -31.77 -25.43
C THR A 213 12.93 -30.44 -25.87
N SER A 214 13.18 -30.25 -27.17
CA SER A 214 13.60 -28.97 -27.76
C SER A 214 12.62 -27.84 -27.48
N ILE A 215 13.09 -26.62 -27.67
CA ILE A 215 12.28 -25.40 -27.62
C ILE A 215 12.20 -24.75 -29.00
N PRO A 216 11.14 -23.99 -29.32
CA PRO A 216 11.06 -23.21 -30.55
C PRO A 216 12.28 -22.29 -30.72
N ASN A 217 12.87 -22.26 -31.92
CA ASN A 217 14.03 -21.41 -32.24
C ASN A 217 15.25 -21.58 -31.30
N GLY A 218 15.40 -22.77 -30.71
CA GLY A 218 16.52 -23.09 -29.84
C GLY A 218 16.87 -24.56 -29.87
N VAL A 219 18.01 -24.87 -29.26
CA VAL A 219 18.60 -26.21 -29.23
C VAL A 219 19.04 -26.58 -27.82
N ILE A 220 19.11 -27.85 -27.55
CA ILE A 220 19.74 -28.41 -26.36
C ILE A 220 21.25 -28.50 -26.65
N THR A 221 22.08 -27.81 -25.87
CA THR A 221 23.52 -27.72 -26.10
C THR A 221 24.31 -28.72 -25.29
N PHE A 222 23.78 -29.11 -24.14
CA PHE A 222 24.44 -30.06 -23.27
C PHE A 222 23.40 -30.90 -22.53
N ALA A 223 23.16 -32.13 -23.04
CA ALA A 223 22.43 -33.16 -22.34
C ALA A 223 22.69 -34.54 -22.97
N VAL A 224 22.68 -35.53 -22.16
CA VAL A 224 22.53 -36.93 -22.64
C VAL A 224 21.02 -37.19 -22.78
N MET A 225 20.59 -37.75 -23.92
CA MET A 225 19.17 -38.03 -24.19
C MET A 225 18.72 -39.27 -23.42
N LYS A 226 18.56 -39.12 -22.13
CA LYS A 226 18.09 -40.15 -21.18
C LYS A 226 17.14 -39.48 -20.16
N GLU A 227 16.52 -40.29 -19.33
CA GLU A 227 15.88 -39.77 -18.11
C GLU A 227 16.93 -39.22 -17.17
N HIS A 228 16.63 -38.07 -16.59
CA HIS A 228 17.52 -37.35 -15.71
C HIS A 228 17.06 -37.46 -14.26
N ARG A 229 18.00 -37.59 -13.33
CA ARG A 229 17.73 -37.64 -11.90
C ARG A 229 17.49 -36.26 -11.33
N TYR A 230 16.90 -36.22 -10.14
CA TYR A 230 16.73 -35.01 -9.37
C TYR A 230 18.01 -34.18 -9.30
N LYS A 231 17.86 -32.84 -9.50
CA LYS A 231 18.94 -31.84 -9.60
C LYS A 231 19.83 -31.93 -10.85
N GLU A 232 19.76 -32.95 -11.68
CA GLU A 232 20.46 -32.89 -12.95
C GLU A 232 19.94 -31.75 -13.83
N THR A 233 20.85 -31.13 -14.58
CA THR A 233 20.57 -29.95 -15.39
C THR A 233 20.75 -30.24 -16.88
N VAL A 234 19.97 -29.52 -17.69
CA VAL A 234 20.06 -29.53 -19.14
C VAL A 234 20.16 -28.11 -19.64
N LYS A 235 21.08 -27.84 -20.53
CA LYS A 235 21.34 -26.48 -21.02
C LYS A 235 20.74 -26.28 -22.42
N TYR A 236 20.07 -25.14 -22.58
CA TYR A 236 19.51 -24.68 -23.84
C TYR A 236 20.30 -23.48 -24.37
N ALA A 237 20.28 -23.33 -25.68
CA ALA A 237 20.75 -22.12 -26.38
C ALA A 237 19.73 -21.75 -27.46
N CYS A 238 19.59 -20.46 -27.70
CA CYS A 238 18.79 -19.97 -28.81
C CYS A 238 19.57 -20.07 -30.13
N ASN A 239 18.85 -20.21 -31.22
CA ASN A 239 19.43 -20.11 -32.56
C ASN A 239 20.06 -18.72 -32.75
N GLU A 240 20.91 -18.59 -33.73
CA GLU A 240 21.61 -17.35 -34.03
C GLU A 240 20.63 -16.18 -34.19
N HIS A 241 20.93 -15.07 -33.52
CA HIS A 241 20.14 -13.82 -33.49
C HIS A 241 18.84 -13.84 -32.68
N TYR A 242 18.46 -14.99 -32.09
CA TYR A 242 17.37 -15.01 -31.11
C TYR A 242 17.91 -14.70 -29.73
N VAL A 243 17.15 -13.94 -28.95
CA VAL A 243 17.50 -13.55 -27.58
C VAL A 243 16.77 -14.45 -26.59
N MET A 244 17.51 -15.01 -25.67
CA MET A 244 16.94 -15.88 -24.63
C MET A 244 16.28 -15.05 -23.54
N GLU A 245 15.04 -15.42 -23.19
CA GLU A 245 14.35 -15.02 -21.97
C GLU A 245 14.16 -16.22 -21.05
N GLY A 246 14.55 -16.08 -19.79
CA GLY A 246 14.58 -17.15 -18.80
C GLY A 246 15.99 -17.74 -18.61
N GLU A 247 16.09 -18.71 -17.71
CA GLU A 247 17.37 -19.35 -17.38
C GLU A 247 17.77 -20.35 -18.46
N PRO A 248 19.04 -20.35 -18.91
CA PRO A 248 19.51 -21.29 -19.94
C PRO A 248 19.55 -22.74 -19.44
N ASP A 249 19.74 -22.93 -18.13
CA ASP A 249 19.84 -24.23 -17.50
C ASP A 249 18.53 -24.58 -16.80
N ILE A 250 17.84 -25.61 -17.32
CA ILE A 250 16.69 -26.19 -16.63
C ILE A 250 17.13 -27.32 -15.72
N ARG A 251 16.43 -27.51 -14.61
CA ARG A 251 16.76 -28.52 -13.61
C ARG A 251 15.60 -29.49 -13.41
N CYS A 252 15.93 -30.76 -13.22
CA CYS A 252 14.96 -31.76 -12.77
C CYS A 252 14.54 -31.47 -11.33
N THR A 253 13.25 -31.18 -11.12
CA THR A 253 12.67 -30.83 -9.82
C THR A 253 12.30 -32.05 -9.00
N ASN A 254 12.01 -31.87 -7.75
CA ASN A 254 11.57 -32.91 -6.83
C ASN A 254 10.18 -33.47 -7.16
N THR A 255 9.45 -32.87 -8.07
CA THR A 255 8.16 -33.36 -8.59
C THR A 255 8.30 -34.32 -9.76
N GLY A 256 9.49 -34.51 -10.33
CA GLY A 256 9.73 -35.30 -11.54
C GLY A 256 9.49 -34.51 -12.83
N ASN A 257 9.36 -33.22 -12.74
CA ASN A 257 9.20 -32.32 -13.88
C ASN A 257 10.43 -31.41 -14.03
N TRP A 258 10.64 -30.94 -15.25
CA TRP A 258 11.64 -29.91 -15.50
C TRP A 258 11.19 -28.54 -14.97
N SER A 259 12.13 -27.74 -14.50
CA SER A 259 11.88 -26.32 -14.25
C SER A 259 11.43 -25.61 -15.54
N ALA A 260 11.00 -24.34 -15.44
CA ALA A 260 10.55 -23.57 -16.60
C ALA A 260 11.63 -23.51 -17.69
N LYS A 261 11.25 -23.85 -18.93
CA LYS A 261 12.14 -23.74 -20.10
C LYS A 261 12.30 -22.29 -20.52
N PRO A 262 13.48 -21.90 -21.04
CA PRO A 262 13.66 -20.60 -21.64
C PRO A 262 12.84 -20.46 -22.93
N ILE A 263 12.63 -19.21 -23.34
CA ILE A 263 11.97 -18.84 -24.58
C ILE A 263 12.96 -18.08 -25.46
N CYS A 264 13.04 -18.41 -26.73
CA CYS A 264 13.89 -17.72 -27.70
C CYS A 264 13.08 -16.68 -28.47
N LYS A 265 13.32 -15.41 -28.20
CA LYS A 265 12.63 -14.25 -28.79
C LYS A 265 13.21 -13.85 -30.12
N ALA A 266 12.35 -13.66 -31.11
CA ALA A 266 12.76 -13.35 -32.47
C ALA A 266 13.31 -11.96 -32.64
N PRO A 267 14.31 -11.75 -33.53
CA PRO A 267 14.74 -10.43 -33.95
C PRO A 267 13.68 -9.77 -34.83
N CYS A 268 13.65 -8.45 -34.81
CA CYS A 268 12.73 -7.64 -35.62
C CYS A 268 13.42 -7.14 -36.89
N GLN A 269 12.58 -6.78 -37.88
CA GLN A 269 13.01 -6.06 -39.07
C GLN A 269 12.43 -4.65 -39.05
N VAL A 270 13.19 -3.68 -39.52
CA VAL A 270 12.72 -2.31 -39.73
C VAL A 270 11.90 -2.29 -41.03
N ALA A 271 10.59 -2.11 -40.95
CA ALA A 271 9.66 -2.25 -42.08
C ALA A 271 9.46 -0.93 -42.85
N ILE A 272 10.52 -0.14 -43.06
CA ILE A 272 10.49 1.06 -43.91
C ILE A 272 11.45 0.89 -45.09
N LYS A 273 11.17 1.56 -46.18
CA LYS A 273 11.98 1.50 -47.42
C LYS A 273 12.85 2.74 -47.61
N ARG A 274 12.49 3.86 -47.04
CA ARG A 274 13.15 5.16 -47.19
C ARG A 274 13.20 5.93 -45.86
N GLY A 275 14.33 6.53 -45.57
CA GLY A 275 14.53 7.34 -44.37
C GLY A 275 15.81 6.98 -43.64
N ARG A 276 16.01 7.58 -42.48
CA ARG A 276 17.11 7.28 -41.58
C ARG A 276 16.56 6.83 -40.23
N ILE A 277 17.30 5.95 -39.62
CA ILE A 277 17.08 5.48 -38.26
C ILE A 277 18.31 5.79 -37.41
N PHE A 278 18.14 5.83 -36.10
CA PHE A 278 19.25 5.82 -35.16
C PHE A 278 19.24 4.48 -34.42
N TYR A 279 20.34 3.77 -34.53
CA TYR A 279 20.51 2.45 -33.95
C TYR A 279 22.00 2.23 -33.59
N ASN A 280 22.26 1.62 -32.45
CA ASN A 280 23.60 1.39 -31.92
C ASN A 280 24.50 2.65 -31.97
N ALA A 281 23.97 3.77 -31.44
CA ALA A 281 24.64 5.07 -31.40
C ALA A 281 25.02 5.64 -32.77
N LYS A 282 24.43 5.14 -33.86
CA LYS A 282 24.70 5.60 -35.24
C LYS A 282 23.43 6.00 -35.96
N LYS A 283 23.49 7.07 -36.73
CA LYS A 283 22.44 7.51 -37.63
C LYS A 283 22.68 6.86 -39.02
N ILE A 284 21.81 5.96 -39.43
CA ILE A 284 22.02 5.06 -40.57
C ILE A 284 20.90 5.25 -41.60
N TRP A 285 21.23 5.28 -42.89
CA TRP A 285 20.22 5.20 -43.94
C TRP A 285 19.64 3.77 -43.97
N ILE A 286 18.36 3.63 -44.22
CA ILE A 286 17.72 2.29 -44.16
C ILE A 286 18.30 1.35 -45.23
N GLU A 287 18.69 1.85 -46.39
CA GLU A 287 19.33 1.08 -47.46
C GLU A 287 20.69 0.53 -47.07
N ASP A 288 21.39 1.21 -46.15
CA ASP A 288 22.70 0.82 -45.60
C ASP A 288 22.57 -0.06 -44.34
N PHE A 289 21.37 -0.17 -43.80
CA PHE A 289 21.10 -1.01 -42.63
C PHE A 289 21.03 -2.49 -43.01
N LYS A 290 22.18 -3.09 -43.11
CA LYS A 290 22.35 -4.50 -43.51
C LYS A 290 23.24 -5.24 -42.50
N PRO A 291 22.82 -6.39 -42.00
CA PRO A 291 21.49 -6.99 -42.18
C PRO A 291 20.41 -6.15 -41.48
N ASN A 292 19.21 -6.04 -42.08
CA ASN A 292 18.06 -5.39 -41.47
C ASN A 292 17.55 -6.24 -40.30
N ARG A 293 18.17 -6.07 -39.14
CA ARG A 293 17.94 -6.89 -37.97
C ARG A 293 18.18 -6.10 -36.69
N VAL A 294 17.17 -6.13 -35.81
CA VAL A 294 17.18 -5.51 -34.48
C VAL A 294 16.87 -6.63 -33.50
N LEU A 295 17.73 -6.83 -32.50
CA LEU A 295 17.51 -7.90 -31.54
C LEU A 295 16.36 -7.55 -30.58
N HIS A 296 15.79 -8.58 -29.98
CA HIS A 296 14.73 -8.41 -28.98
C HIS A 296 15.19 -7.48 -27.83
N LYS A 297 14.33 -6.54 -27.42
CA LYS A 297 14.59 -5.46 -26.45
C LYS A 297 15.53 -4.35 -26.92
N GLU A 298 16.13 -4.46 -28.10
CA GLU A 298 16.87 -3.33 -28.64
C GLU A 298 15.95 -2.22 -29.15
N VAL A 299 16.47 -1.00 -29.09
CA VAL A 299 15.75 0.23 -29.43
C VAL A 299 16.19 0.76 -30.77
N VAL A 300 15.23 1.07 -31.63
CA VAL A 300 15.43 1.84 -32.86
C VAL A 300 14.73 3.18 -32.72
N VAL A 301 15.41 4.26 -33.07
CA VAL A 301 14.79 5.58 -33.05
C VAL A 301 14.46 6.00 -34.47
N PHE A 302 13.19 6.36 -34.66
CA PHE A 302 12.66 6.96 -35.89
C PHE A 302 12.59 8.47 -35.75
N TYR A 303 12.57 9.18 -36.86
CA TYR A 303 12.46 10.64 -36.86
C TYR A 303 11.09 11.07 -37.38
N CYS A 304 10.36 11.80 -36.57
CA CYS A 304 9.06 12.39 -36.88
C CYS A 304 9.22 13.87 -37.17
N LYS A 305 8.29 14.43 -37.97
CA LYS A 305 8.28 15.85 -38.35
C LYS A 305 7.20 16.60 -37.60
N ASN A 306 7.59 17.66 -36.88
CA ASN A 306 6.63 18.66 -36.39
C ASN A 306 6.36 19.62 -37.51
N LYS A 307 5.20 19.49 -38.17
CA LYS A 307 4.80 20.27 -39.37
C LYS A 307 4.65 21.78 -39.07
N PRO A 308 4.03 22.19 -37.96
CA PRO A 308 3.89 23.60 -37.59
C PRO A 308 5.26 24.29 -37.39
N GLU A 309 6.15 23.68 -36.68
CA GLU A 309 7.47 24.24 -36.31
C GLU A 309 8.56 23.94 -37.34
N LYS A 310 8.27 23.11 -38.32
CA LYS A 310 9.20 22.67 -39.39
C LYS A 310 10.50 22.06 -38.85
N CYS A 311 10.43 21.37 -37.72
CA CYS A 311 11.56 20.71 -37.04
C CYS A 311 11.35 19.18 -36.98
N GLY A 312 12.45 18.44 -36.73
CA GLY A 312 12.42 17.01 -36.56
C GLY A 312 12.57 16.61 -35.08
N TYR A 313 11.98 15.48 -34.67
CA TYR A 313 12.16 14.94 -33.33
C TYR A 313 12.28 13.41 -33.35
N PRO A 314 13.10 12.83 -32.44
CA PRO A 314 13.28 11.39 -32.37
C PRO A 314 12.16 10.71 -31.58
N VAL A 315 11.71 9.55 -32.02
CA VAL A 315 10.76 8.69 -31.31
C VAL A 315 11.32 7.27 -31.26
N ALA A 316 11.46 6.73 -30.08
CA ALA A 316 12.00 5.39 -29.85
C ALA A 316 10.91 4.32 -30.05
N SER A 317 11.31 3.21 -30.65
CA SER A 317 10.53 1.98 -30.76
C SER A 317 11.40 0.80 -30.32
N VAL A 318 10.79 -0.13 -29.61
CA VAL A 318 11.47 -1.29 -29.04
C VAL A 318 11.07 -2.56 -29.80
N CYS A 319 12.05 -3.36 -30.17
CA CYS A 319 11.79 -4.68 -30.75
C CYS A 319 11.19 -5.64 -29.71
N ASN A 320 10.05 -6.19 -29.98
CA ASN A 320 9.40 -7.15 -29.13
C ASN A 320 9.00 -8.42 -29.90
N ASP A 321 9.82 -9.45 -29.79
CA ASP A 321 9.58 -10.79 -30.34
C ASP A 321 9.13 -10.77 -31.81
N GLY A 322 9.98 -10.21 -32.67
CA GLY A 322 9.73 -10.10 -34.11
C GLY A 322 8.90 -8.91 -34.53
N ILE A 323 8.30 -8.16 -33.61
CA ILE A 323 7.44 -7.01 -33.87
C ILE A 323 8.19 -5.71 -33.46
N LEU A 324 8.44 -4.83 -34.42
CA LEU A 324 8.93 -3.47 -34.19
C LEU A 324 7.84 -2.50 -34.65
N PRO A 325 7.07 -1.89 -33.71
CA PRO A 325 6.02 -0.96 -34.08
C PRO A 325 6.62 0.32 -34.66
N LEU A 326 6.05 0.83 -35.75
CA LEU A 326 6.38 2.15 -36.26
C LEU A 326 5.65 3.21 -35.44
N PRO A 327 6.30 4.31 -35.05
CA PRO A 327 5.61 5.41 -34.38
C PRO A 327 4.49 5.99 -35.26
N GLU A 328 3.35 6.30 -34.69
CA GLU A 328 2.19 6.87 -35.42
C GLU A 328 2.54 8.19 -36.14
N CYS A 329 3.48 8.96 -35.62
CA CYS A 329 3.97 10.20 -36.22
C CYS A 329 4.92 9.98 -37.41
N PHE A 330 5.39 8.74 -37.64
CA PHE A 330 6.37 8.46 -38.70
C PHE A 330 5.67 8.43 -40.06
N GLU A 331 6.08 9.33 -40.94
CA GLU A 331 5.67 9.36 -42.36
C GLU A 331 6.85 8.94 -43.22
N GLU A 332 6.70 7.83 -43.99
CA GLU A 332 7.75 7.41 -44.93
C GLU A 332 7.86 8.40 -46.06
N PRO A 333 9.03 9.00 -46.34
CA PRO A 333 9.21 9.99 -47.40
C PRO A 333 8.92 9.39 -48.80
N GLY A 334 8.29 10.19 -49.66
CA GLY A 334 8.06 9.85 -51.04
C GLY A 334 9.39 9.67 -51.81
N LYS A 335 9.38 8.87 -52.87
CA LYS A 335 10.60 8.60 -53.69
C LYS A 335 11.26 9.87 -54.21
N ILE A 336 10.48 10.84 -54.62
CA ILE A 336 10.97 12.13 -55.15
C ILE A 336 11.58 12.95 -54.00
N GLU A 337 10.88 13.04 -52.89
CA GLU A 337 11.38 13.78 -51.72
C GLU A 337 12.70 13.16 -51.18
N TYR A 338 12.77 11.86 -51.11
CA TYR A 338 13.95 11.14 -50.62
C TYR A 338 15.17 11.37 -51.52
N ASN A 339 15.01 11.28 -52.84
CA ASN A 339 16.10 11.40 -53.79
C ASN A 339 16.55 12.85 -54.06
N LEU A 340 15.58 13.79 -54.11
CA LEU A 340 15.87 15.17 -54.52
C LEU A 340 15.91 16.17 -53.35
N LYS A 341 15.25 15.88 -52.26
CA LYS A 341 15.11 16.77 -51.10
C LYS A 341 15.53 16.11 -49.78
N ALA A 342 16.59 15.29 -49.81
CA ALA A 342 17.05 14.58 -48.61
C ALA A 342 17.29 15.50 -47.40
N LYS A 343 17.74 16.76 -47.64
CA LYS A 343 17.96 17.75 -46.57
C LYS A 343 16.68 18.25 -45.89
N THR A 344 15.49 17.93 -46.43
CA THR A 344 14.19 18.31 -45.82
C THR A 344 13.54 17.19 -45.00
N LEU A 345 14.20 16.05 -44.94
CA LEU A 345 13.72 14.88 -44.17
C LEU A 345 13.75 15.16 -42.65
N PRO A 346 12.85 14.56 -41.87
CA PRO A 346 12.78 14.77 -40.43
C PRO A 346 14.09 14.51 -39.69
N SER A 347 14.91 13.61 -40.22
CA SER A 347 16.24 13.32 -39.68
C SER A 347 17.31 14.34 -40.03
N GLU A 348 17.12 15.23 -41.04
CA GLU A 348 18.13 16.15 -41.59
C GLU A 348 17.83 17.63 -41.32
N ILE A 349 16.58 17.95 -40.88
CA ILE A 349 16.22 19.29 -40.45
C ILE A 349 16.59 19.54 -38.99
N PRO A 350 16.60 20.80 -38.51
CA PRO A 350 16.88 21.13 -37.11
C PRO A 350 15.96 20.36 -36.15
N MET A 351 16.55 20.00 -35.03
CA MET A 351 15.78 19.32 -33.95
C MET A 351 14.83 20.30 -33.27
N CYS A 352 13.63 19.84 -32.92
CA CYS A 352 12.68 20.61 -32.13
C CYS A 352 13.25 20.93 -30.74
N ALA A 353 13.08 22.18 -30.29
CA ALA A 353 13.55 22.61 -28.97
C ALA A 353 12.82 21.87 -27.83
N VAL A 354 11.52 21.61 -28.03
CA VAL A 354 10.68 20.77 -27.15
C VAL A 354 9.97 19.76 -28.04
N PRO A 355 10.19 18.46 -27.84
CA PRO A 355 9.41 17.47 -28.59
C PRO A 355 7.93 17.59 -28.21
N PRO A 356 7.00 17.47 -29.18
CA PRO A 356 5.58 17.47 -28.87
C PRO A 356 5.28 16.36 -27.85
N PRO A 357 4.31 16.56 -26.92
CA PRO A 357 3.97 15.56 -25.95
C PRO A 357 3.65 14.25 -26.66
N ALA A 358 4.29 13.15 -26.21
CA ALA A 358 4.04 11.84 -26.76
C ALA A 358 2.54 11.55 -26.64
N ALA A 359 1.88 11.23 -27.75
CA ALA A 359 0.52 10.73 -27.72
C ALA A 359 0.51 9.51 -26.80
N THR A 360 -0.18 9.63 -25.68
CA THR A 360 -0.30 8.57 -24.66
C THR A 360 -0.98 7.39 -25.34
N THR A 361 -0.22 6.37 -25.67
CA THR A 361 -0.76 5.10 -26.14
C THR A 361 -1.58 4.52 -25.00
N ALA A 362 -2.89 4.75 -25.02
CA ALA A 362 -3.84 4.05 -24.18
C ALA A 362 -3.75 2.56 -24.55
N THR A 363 -3.10 1.79 -23.70
CA THR A 363 -3.12 0.33 -23.74
C THR A 363 -4.58 -0.08 -23.53
N ARG A 364 -5.32 -0.33 -24.60
CA ARG A 364 -6.60 -1.03 -24.53
C ARG A 364 -6.29 -2.45 -24.07
N THR A 365 -6.46 -2.69 -22.79
CA THR A 365 -6.66 -4.04 -22.24
C THR A 365 -7.96 -4.57 -22.84
N VAL A 366 -7.85 -5.51 -23.76
CA VAL A 366 -8.96 -6.36 -24.15
C VAL A 366 -9.15 -7.37 -23.03
N GLN A 367 -10.35 -7.35 -22.42
CA GLN A 367 -10.85 -8.35 -21.48
C GLN A 367 -11.00 -9.70 -22.15
#